data_54f129ea0a39a11dc25e0ceff8b0f319
#
_entry.id   54f129ea0a39a11dc25e0ceff8b0f319
#
_cell.length_a   1.000
_cell.length_b   1.000
_cell.length_c   1.000
_cell.angle_alpha   90.00
_cell.angle_beta   90.00
_cell.angle_gamma   90.00
#
_symmetry.space_group_name_H-M   'P 1'
#
loop_
_entity.id
_entity.type
_entity.pdbx_description
1 polymer ?
#
loop_
_entity_poly.entity_id
_entity_poly.type
_entity_poly.pdbx_seq_one_letter_code
_entity_poly.pdbx_strand_id
1 'polypeptide(L)'
;MALKALDIYKLLPKKNCKECGDPTCLTFAMKLAGGKADVDLCPYLDEQAKSVLGATTRPPVRLVKVGVGVRSFRIGEEAVLYRHEKTFYHAPGIVFLVSDTQEPDEIAAVTRRVRDETFTRVGSDLRFNGIAIENTSGSAETFATAVAVFEQQQAHLPPILIAQDPAAFAAALVHCGSYRPLLHAATEKNYTEMSGLARQHGCPLVIRATTLEGLVRLVKGCTAEGVQDLLLDPAPADLGAFVARSTQIRQLA
;
A
#
# COMPACT_ATOMS: atom_id res chain seq x y z
N MET A 1 18.69 12.44 4.01
CA MET A 1 18.52 13.90 4.28
C MET A 1 17.78 14.50 3.09
N ALA A 2 16.65 15.17 3.33
CA ALA A 2 15.94 15.87 2.25
C ALA A 2 16.84 16.98 1.69
N LEU A 3 16.98 17.03 0.35
CA LEU A 3 17.72 18.07 -0.31
C LEU A 3 17.01 19.42 -0.16
N LYS A 4 17.75 20.48 0.15
CA LYS A 4 17.19 21.83 0.16
C LYS A 4 16.92 22.30 -1.29
N ALA A 5 15.94 23.18 -1.47
CA ALA A 5 15.59 23.69 -2.80
C ALA A 5 16.78 24.23 -3.60
N LEU A 6 17.78 24.82 -2.93
CA LEU A 6 19.00 25.30 -3.59
C LEU A 6 19.92 24.16 -4.08
N ASP A 7 19.93 23.02 -3.39
CA ASP A 7 20.74 21.87 -3.80
C ASP A 7 20.08 21.17 -4.99
N ILE A 8 18.74 21.06 -4.98
CA ILE A 8 17.95 20.61 -6.13
C ILE A 8 18.17 21.55 -7.33
N TYR A 9 18.13 22.87 -7.12
CA TYR A 9 18.36 23.86 -8.18
C TYR A 9 19.73 23.73 -8.86
N LYS A 10 20.77 23.32 -8.12
CA LYS A 10 22.10 23.07 -8.69
C LYS A 10 22.11 21.94 -9.73
N LEU A 11 21.23 20.94 -9.55
CA LEU A 11 21.10 19.78 -10.42
C LEU A 11 20.15 20.03 -11.61
N LEU A 12 19.38 21.11 -11.59
CA LEU A 12 18.48 21.48 -12.67
C LEU A 12 19.22 22.18 -13.84
N PRO A 13 18.71 22.07 -15.07
CA PRO A 13 19.36 22.62 -16.29
C PRO A 13 19.36 24.15 -16.36
N LYS A 14 18.68 24.84 -15.44
CA LYS A 14 18.62 26.32 -15.29
C LYS A 14 18.15 27.08 -16.54
N LYS A 15 17.48 26.41 -17.48
CA LYS A 15 17.00 26.97 -18.74
C LYS A 15 15.81 27.91 -18.60
N ASN A 16 15.04 27.79 -17.49
CA ASN A 16 13.78 28.52 -17.23
C ASN A 16 12.80 28.44 -18.42
N CYS A 17 12.75 27.27 -19.09
CA CYS A 17 11.97 27.05 -20.32
C CYS A 17 10.44 27.00 -20.08
N LYS A 18 10.00 26.89 -18.84
CA LYS A 18 8.58 26.79 -18.41
C LYS A 18 7.85 25.48 -18.85
N GLU A 19 8.52 24.56 -19.51
CA GLU A 19 7.91 23.33 -20.02
C GLU A 19 7.45 22.39 -18.88
N CYS A 20 8.05 22.49 -17.70
CA CYS A 20 7.59 21.79 -16.49
C CYS A 20 6.35 22.45 -15.82
N GLY A 21 5.80 23.53 -16.43
CA GLY A 21 4.68 24.29 -15.87
C GLY A 21 5.06 25.33 -14.83
N ASP A 22 6.34 25.50 -14.51
CA ASP A 22 6.84 26.47 -13.56
C ASP A 22 7.55 27.64 -14.25
N PRO A 23 7.41 28.87 -13.72
CA PRO A 23 7.98 30.07 -14.35
C PRO A 23 9.52 30.06 -14.35
N THR A 24 10.16 29.42 -13.39
CA THR A 24 11.61 29.29 -13.27
C THR A 24 12.03 27.94 -12.74
N CYS A 25 13.25 27.49 -13.06
CA CYS A 25 13.82 26.28 -12.47
C CYS A 25 13.97 26.37 -10.94
N LEU A 26 14.10 27.55 -10.37
CA LEU A 26 14.13 27.73 -8.93
C LEU A 26 12.76 27.47 -8.31
N THR A 27 11.67 27.96 -8.91
CA THR A 27 10.30 27.64 -8.44
C THR A 27 10.02 26.15 -8.54
N PHE A 28 10.44 25.50 -9.61
CA PHE A 28 10.35 24.05 -9.77
C PHE A 28 11.15 23.31 -8.69
N ALA A 29 12.39 23.77 -8.38
CA ALA A 29 13.19 23.21 -7.30
C ALA A 29 12.51 23.35 -5.92
N MET A 30 11.85 24.46 -5.64
CA MET A 30 11.09 24.66 -4.41
C MET A 30 9.89 23.72 -4.32
N LYS A 31 9.19 23.47 -5.43
CA LYS A 31 8.09 22.51 -5.48
C LYS A 31 8.59 21.07 -5.31
N LEU A 32 9.70 20.70 -5.94
CA LEU A 32 10.35 19.41 -5.75
C LEU A 32 10.76 19.18 -4.30
N ALA A 33 11.40 20.17 -3.66
CA ALA A 33 11.78 20.11 -2.25
C ALA A 33 10.58 19.96 -1.31
N GLY A 34 9.42 20.49 -1.74
CA GLY A 34 8.15 20.39 -1.00
C GLY A 34 7.29 19.16 -1.37
N GLY A 35 7.78 18.27 -2.25
CA GLY A 35 7.02 17.11 -2.74
C GLY A 35 5.77 17.49 -3.56
N LYS A 36 5.75 18.68 -4.16
CA LYS A 36 4.58 19.21 -4.91
C LYS A 36 4.75 19.15 -6.44
N ALA A 37 5.85 18.61 -6.92
CA ALA A 37 6.15 18.40 -8.34
C ALA A 37 6.89 17.08 -8.51
N ASP A 38 6.81 16.50 -9.71
CA ASP A 38 7.56 15.29 -10.09
C ASP A 38 8.78 15.68 -10.90
N VAL A 39 9.89 14.95 -10.70
CA VAL A 39 11.17 15.14 -11.41
C VAL A 39 11.00 14.94 -12.90
N ASP A 40 10.11 14.03 -13.31
CA ASP A 40 9.84 13.68 -14.71
C ASP A 40 9.17 14.81 -15.51
N LEU A 41 8.65 15.84 -14.84
CA LEU A 41 8.08 17.02 -15.50
C LEU A 41 9.14 17.88 -16.22
N CYS A 42 10.43 17.72 -15.89
CA CYS A 42 11.49 18.45 -16.56
C CYS A 42 12.11 17.64 -17.72
N PRO A 43 11.84 17.98 -18.99
CA PRO A 43 12.33 17.21 -20.14
C PRO A 43 13.84 17.34 -20.39
N TYR A 44 14.50 18.30 -19.74
CA TYR A 44 15.94 18.59 -19.94
C TYR A 44 16.84 18.08 -18.80
N LEU A 45 16.33 17.30 -17.88
CA LEU A 45 17.14 16.63 -16.87
C LEU A 45 17.88 15.45 -17.47
N ASP A 46 19.18 15.36 -17.18
CA ASP A 46 19.94 14.16 -17.49
C ASP A 46 19.54 12.98 -16.57
N GLU A 47 19.83 11.77 -17.02
CA GLU A 47 19.48 10.54 -16.29
C GLU A 47 20.14 10.47 -14.91
N GLN A 48 21.31 11.06 -14.76
CA GLN A 48 22.05 11.06 -13.51
C GLN A 48 21.39 12.01 -12.48
N ALA A 49 21.00 13.21 -12.94
CA ALA A 49 20.23 14.15 -12.11
C ALA A 49 18.83 13.61 -11.77
N LYS A 50 18.16 12.95 -12.73
CA LYS A 50 16.87 12.29 -12.48
C LYS A 50 16.99 11.21 -11.41
N SER A 51 18.01 10.37 -11.46
CA SER A 51 18.25 9.32 -10.47
C SER A 51 18.46 9.90 -9.06
N VAL A 52 19.33 10.92 -8.94
CA VAL A 52 19.64 11.58 -7.66
C VAL A 52 18.42 12.31 -7.11
N LEU A 53 17.75 13.10 -7.93
CA LEU A 53 16.57 13.86 -7.52
C LEU A 53 15.37 12.93 -7.25
N GLY A 54 15.14 11.92 -8.08
CA GLY A 54 14.07 10.95 -7.89
C GLY A 54 14.19 10.16 -6.59
N ALA A 55 15.42 9.80 -6.20
CA ALA A 55 15.65 9.13 -4.91
C ALA A 55 15.40 10.04 -3.70
N THR A 56 15.57 11.36 -3.85
CA THR A 56 15.51 12.33 -2.74
C THR A 56 14.17 13.07 -2.63
N THR A 57 13.40 13.15 -3.71
CA THR A 57 12.12 13.88 -3.76
C THR A 57 10.91 12.96 -3.61
N ARG A 58 11.08 11.65 -3.76
CA ARG A 58 9.99 10.70 -3.51
C ARG A 58 9.60 10.71 -2.04
N PRO A 59 8.30 10.69 -1.72
CA PRO A 59 7.86 10.50 -0.34
C PRO A 59 8.52 9.25 0.25
N PRO A 60 9.02 9.31 1.50
CA PRO A 60 9.65 8.15 2.15
C PRO A 60 8.68 6.96 2.27
N VAL A 61 7.37 7.25 2.28
CA VAL A 61 6.32 6.22 2.29
C VAL A 61 5.59 6.27 0.96
N ARG A 62 5.78 5.24 0.15
CA ARG A 62 5.15 5.12 -1.17
C ARG A 62 3.62 5.07 -1.07
N LEU A 63 2.93 5.67 -2.05
CA LEU A 63 1.50 5.49 -2.22
C LEU A 63 1.21 4.07 -2.69
N VAL A 64 0.36 3.35 -1.95
CA VAL A 64 -0.19 2.06 -2.35
C VAL A 64 -1.70 2.19 -2.50
N LYS A 65 -2.23 1.72 -3.62
CA LYS A 65 -3.66 1.66 -3.88
C LYS A 65 -4.13 0.22 -3.77
N VAL A 66 -5.04 -0.06 -2.86
CA VAL A 66 -5.73 -1.34 -2.72
C VAL A 66 -7.06 -1.25 -3.46
N GLY A 67 -7.33 -2.18 -4.35
CA GLY A 67 -8.55 -2.18 -5.15
C GLY A 67 -8.45 -1.38 -6.46
N VAL A 68 -9.57 -1.31 -7.19
CA VAL A 68 -9.69 -0.67 -8.51
C VAL A 68 -10.92 0.26 -8.56
N GLY A 69 -10.78 1.40 -9.23
CA GLY A 69 -11.88 2.35 -9.46
C GLY A 69 -12.49 2.86 -8.16
N VAL A 70 -13.80 2.83 -8.07
CA VAL A 70 -14.57 3.21 -6.87
C VAL A 70 -14.40 2.21 -5.72
N ARG A 71 -14.05 0.97 -6.04
CA ARG A 71 -13.77 -0.11 -5.11
C ARG A 71 -12.29 -0.08 -4.71
N SER A 72 -11.85 1.03 -4.16
CA SER A 72 -10.45 1.18 -3.77
C SER A 72 -10.24 2.21 -2.66
N PHE A 73 -9.15 2.04 -1.91
CA PHE A 73 -8.63 3.04 -0.99
C PHE A 73 -7.11 3.18 -1.16
N ARG A 74 -6.58 4.28 -0.64
CA ARG A 74 -5.16 4.65 -0.76
C ARG A 74 -4.53 4.66 0.62
N ILE A 75 -3.28 4.22 0.69
CA ILE A 75 -2.43 4.21 1.89
C ILE A 75 -1.05 4.72 1.52
N GLY A 76 -0.40 5.41 2.48
CA GLY A 76 0.95 5.92 2.26
C GLY A 76 0.99 7.33 1.69
N GLU A 77 2.00 7.60 0.85
CA GLU A 77 2.32 8.93 0.31
C GLU A 77 2.69 9.96 1.41
N GLU A 78 3.18 9.46 2.56
CA GLU A 78 3.50 10.29 3.69
C GLU A 78 4.90 10.88 3.59
N ALA A 79 4.98 12.22 3.67
CA ALA A 79 6.23 12.96 3.61
C ALA A 79 6.80 13.33 4.99
N VAL A 80 6.05 13.09 6.06
CA VAL A 80 6.43 13.44 7.42
C VAL A 80 6.53 12.20 8.31
N LEU A 81 7.41 12.25 9.31
CA LEU A 81 7.59 11.14 10.24
C LEU A 81 6.45 11.07 11.26
N TYR A 82 6.07 12.20 11.82
CA TYR A 82 5.06 12.29 12.87
C TYR A 82 3.86 13.13 12.45
N ARG A 83 2.68 12.74 12.93
CA ARG A 83 1.44 13.45 12.62
C ARG A 83 1.41 14.92 13.07
N HIS A 84 2.12 15.28 14.12
CA HIS A 84 2.16 16.67 14.59
C HIS A 84 2.96 17.60 13.66
N GLU A 85 3.79 17.05 12.78
CA GLU A 85 4.51 17.82 11.77
C GLU A 85 3.61 18.26 10.62
N LYS A 86 2.64 17.42 10.26
CA LYS A 86 1.63 17.68 9.22
C LYS A 86 0.49 16.67 9.32
N THR A 87 -0.69 17.03 8.86
CA THR A 87 -1.78 16.05 8.66
C THR A 87 -1.38 15.03 7.61
N PHE A 88 -1.59 13.74 7.89
CA PHE A 88 -1.36 12.67 6.92
C PHE A 88 -2.27 12.84 5.70
N TYR A 89 -1.77 12.52 4.51
CA TYR A 89 -2.52 12.66 3.27
C TYR A 89 -3.69 11.68 3.18
N HIS A 90 -3.48 10.47 3.68
CA HIS A 90 -4.49 9.42 3.67
C HIS A 90 -4.79 8.95 5.09
N ALA A 91 -6.07 8.87 5.43
CA ALA A 91 -6.52 8.29 6.69
C ALA A 91 -6.14 6.79 6.73
N PRO A 92 -5.84 6.24 7.93
CA PRO A 92 -5.65 4.80 8.08
C PRO A 92 -6.88 4.04 7.56
N GLY A 93 -6.65 3.00 6.76
CA GLY A 93 -7.71 2.12 6.30
C GLY A 93 -8.20 1.21 7.42
N ILE A 94 -9.51 1.19 7.64
CA ILE A 94 -10.16 0.29 8.60
C ILE A 94 -10.90 -0.78 7.81
N VAL A 95 -10.57 -2.06 8.07
CA VAL A 95 -11.17 -3.20 7.40
C VAL A 95 -11.87 -4.11 8.40
N PHE A 96 -12.95 -4.74 7.97
CA PHE A 96 -13.66 -5.71 8.78
C PHE A 96 -13.13 -7.12 8.49
N LEU A 97 -12.87 -7.91 9.52
CA LEU A 97 -12.32 -9.26 9.39
C LEU A 97 -13.45 -10.30 9.40
N VAL A 98 -13.39 -11.23 8.44
CA VAL A 98 -14.30 -12.37 8.30
C VAL A 98 -13.46 -13.64 8.16
N SER A 99 -13.89 -14.73 8.83
CA SER A 99 -13.26 -16.04 8.67
C SER A 99 -13.94 -16.83 7.55
N ASP A 100 -13.16 -17.63 6.82
CA ASP A 100 -13.67 -18.58 5.82
C ASP A 100 -14.43 -19.77 6.41
N THR A 101 -14.36 -19.96 7.73
CA THR A 101 -15.12 -20.98 8.45
C THR A 101 -16.54 -20.56 8.83
N GLN A 102 -16.90 -19.30 8.59
CA GLN A 102 -18.27 -18.83 8.79
C GLN A 102 -19.19 -19.37 7.69
N GLU A 103 -20.46 -19.53 8.01
CA GLU A 103 -21.45 -19.96 7.03
C GLU A 103 -21.60 -18.94 5.90
N PRO A 104 -21.82 -19.38 4.65
CA PRO A 104 -21.93 -18.48 3.48
C PRO A 104 -22.96 -17.35 3.67
N ASP A 105 -24.09 -17.63 4.30
CA ASP A 105 -25.13 -16.65 4.59
C ASP A 105 -24.68 -15.59 5.59
N GLU A 106 -23.86 -15.98 6.56
CA GLU A 106 -23.26 -15.06 7.53
C GLU A 106 -22.24 -14.13 6.85
N ILE A 107 -21.36 -14.67 6.02
CA ILE A 107 -20.40 -13.89 5.23
C ILE A 107 -21.14 -12.87 4.37
N ALA A 108 -22.21 -13.31 3.69
CA ALA A 108 -23.02 -12.43 2.86
C ALA A 108 -23.74 -11.34 3.68
N ALA A 109 -24.30 -11.70 4.85
CA ALA A 109 -24.97 -10.73 5.73
C ALA A 109 -24.02 -9.71 6.31
N VAL A 110 -22.84 -10.13 6.79
CA VAL A 110 -21.79 -9.24 7.30
C VAL A 110 -21.28 -8.32 6.18
N THR A 111 -21.06 -8.86 4.99
CA THR A 111 -20.60 -8.07 3.84
C THR A 111 -21.57 -6.93 3.50
N ARG A 112 -22.87 -7.22 3.44
CA ARG A 112 -23.90 -6.20 3.20
C ARG A 112 -23.95 -5.17 4.33
N ARG A 113 -23.89 -5.60 5.57
CA ARG A 113 -23.88 -4.72 6.73
C ARG A 113 -22.68 -3.76 6.70
N VAL A 114 -21.48 -4.28 6.49
CA VAL A 114 -20.24 -3.49 6.46
C VAL A 114 -20.25 -2.49 5.29
N ARG A 115 -20.82 -2.87 4.14
CA ARG A 115 -21.01 -1.98 3.00
C ARG A 115 -21.91 -0.78 3.34
N ASP A 116 -23.01 -1.03 4.03
CA ASP A 116 -24.06 -0.04 4.28
C ASP A 116 -23.83 0.76 5.58
N GLU A 117 -22.94 0.29 6.46
CA GLU A 117 -22.66 0.93 7.74
C GLU A 117 -21.90 2.23 7.57
N THR A 118 -22.44 3.28 8.17
CA THR A 118 -21.83 4.62 8.19
C THR A 118 -21.98 5.19 9.59
N PHE A 119 -20.88 5.66 10.18
CA PHE A 119 -20.87 6.31 11.49
C PHE A 119 -20.57 7.78 11.32
N THR A 120 -21.44 8.63 11.76
CA THR A 120 -21.15 10.07 11.84
C THR A 120 -20.55 10.41 13.18
N ARG A 121 -19.32 10.91 13.19
CA ARG A 121 -18.64 11.35 14.40
C ARG A 121 -17.98 12.72 14.17
N VAL A 122 -18.31 13.69 15.04
CA VAL A 122 -17.75 15.05 14.98
C VAL A 122 -17.88 15.67 13.58
N GLY A 123 -19.04 15.47 12.93
CA GLY A 123 -19.32 16.01 11.59
C GLY A 123 -18.62 15.30 10.43
N SER A 124 -17.96 14.16 10.68
CA SER A 124 -17.33 13.33 9.65
C SER A 124 -17.99 11.95 9.56
N ASP A 125 -18.29 11.52 8.36
CA ASP A 125 -18.80 10.18 8.09
C ASP A 125 -17.64 9.19 7.99
N LEU A 126 -17.66 8.18 8.86
CA LEU A 126 -16.69 7.10 8.93
C LEU A 126 -17.30 5.85 8.31
N ARG A 127 -16.53 5.17 7.49
CA ARG A 127 -16.90 3.91 6.82
C ARG A 127 -15.75 2.93 6.88
N PHE A 128 -16.06 1.65 6.76
CA PHE A 128 -15.03 0.65 6.50
C PHE A 128 -14.45 0.83 5.09
N ASN A 129 -13.15 0.61 4.96
CA ASN A 129 -12.43 0.76 3.69
C ASN A 129 -12.35 -0.55 2.88
N GLY A 130 -12.58 -1.71 3.53
CA GLY A 130 -12.52 -3.02 2.91
C GLY A 130 -13.00 -4.12 3.82
N ILE A 131 -13.01 -5.35 3.30
CA ILE A 131 -13.24 -6.58 4.07
C ILE A 131 -12.02 -7.47 3.91
N ALA A 132 -11.51 -7.94 5.03
CA ALA A 132 -10.46 -8.94 5.10
C ALA A 132 -11.10 -10.32 5.29
N ILE A 133 -10.72 -11.28 4.44
CA ILE A 133 -11.16 -12.67 4.52
C ILE A 133 -9.95 -13.50 4.93
N GLU A 134 -10.04 -14.19 6.05
CA GLU A 134 -8.97 -15.00 6.62
C GLU A 134 -9.21 -16.48 6.38
N ASN A 135 -8.21 -17.16 5.83
CA ASN A 135 -8.18 -18.60 5.68
C ASN A 135 -7.81 -19.26 7.02
N THR A 136 -8.80 -19.40 7.91
CA THR A 136 -8.64 -20.11 9.19
C THR A 136 -8.88 -21.60 9.06
N SER A 137 -9.61 -22.04 8.01
CA SER A 137 -9.84 -23.47 7.72
C SER A 137 -8.56 -24.19 7.27
N GLY A 138 -7.59 -23.46 6.71
CA GLY A 138 -6.42 -24.04 6.04
C GLY A 138 -6.75 -24.69 4.68
N SER A 139 -8.00 -24.64 4.22
CA SER A 139 -8.45 -25.19 2.93
C SER A 139 -8.51 -24.12 1.87
N ALA A 140 -7.81 -24.33 0.76
CA ALA A 140 -7.86 -23.42 -0.39
C ALA A 140 -9.27 -23.35 -1.03
N GLU A 141 -10.00 -24.44 -1.05
CA GLU A 141 -11.35 -24.54 -1.59
C GLU A 141 -12.36 -23.76 -0.73
N THR A 142 -12.32 -23.96 0.60
CA THR A 142 -13.18 -23.24 1.55
C THR A 142 -12.93 -21.74 1.47
N PHE A 143 -11.64 -21.33 1.39
CA PHE A 143 -11.25 -19.95 1.27
C PHE A 143 -11.74 -19.31 -0.04
N ALA A 144 -11.56 -20.00 -1.17
CA ALA A 144 -12.05 -19.54 -2.47
C ALA A 144 -13.59 -19.40 -2.47
N THR A 145 -14.31 -20.32 -1.82
CA THR A 145 -15.76 -20.24 -1.67
C THR A 145 -16.19 -19.01 -0.87
N ALA A 146 -15.54 -18.74 0.25
CA ALA A 146 -15.81 -17.55 1.08
C ALA A 146 -15.56 -16.24 0.27
N VAL A 147 -14.48 -16.19 -0.52
CA VAL A 147 -14.20 -15.05 -1.41
C VAL A 147 -15.26 -14.93 -2.51
N ALA A 148 -15.71 -16.03 -3.10
CA ALA A 148 -16.77 -16.00 -4.10
C ALA A 148 -18.11 -15.48 -3.52
N VAL A 149 -18.47 -15.89 -2.31
CA VAL A 149 -19.66 -15.39 -1.61
C VAL A 149 -19.56 -13.88 -1.36
N PHE A 150 -18.41 -13.41 -0.89
CA PHE A 150 -18.14 -11.97 -0.74
C PHE A 150 -18.31 -11.21 -2.07
N GLU A 151 -17.74 -11.71 -3.17
CA GLU A 151 -17.81 -11.05 -4.48
C GLU A 151 -19.26 -10.95 -5.01
N GLN A 152 -20.09 -11.95 -4.77
CA GLN A 152 -21.50 -11.96 -5.15
C GLN A 152 -22.29 -10.81 -4.51
N GLN A 153 -21.84 -10.28 -3.36
CA GLN A 153 -22.53 -9.18 -2.68
C GLN A 153 -22.30 -7.81 -3.36
N GLN A 154 -21.39 -7.69 -4.32
CA GLN A 154 -21.06 -6.45 -5.04
C GLN A 154 -20.85 -5.25 -4.09
N ALA A 155 -20.12 -5.49 -3.01
CA ALA A 155 -20.06 -4.58 -1.86
C ALA A 155 -19.31 -3.25 -2.14
N HIS A 156 -18.75 -3.05 -3.32
CA HIS A 156 -17.90 -1.90 -3.66
C HIS A 156 -16.74 -1.66 -2.67
N LEU A 157 -16.39 -2.70 -1.91
CA LEU A 157 -15.27 -2.73 -0.97
C LEU A 157 -14.17 -3.62 -1.55
N PRO A 158 -12.90 -3.22 -1.54
CA PRO A 158 -11.82 -4.09 -1.97
C PRO A 158 -11.61 -5.22 -0.97
N PRO A 159 -11.38 -6.45 -1.43
CA PRO A 159 -11.03 -7.57 -0.56
C PRO A 159 -9.57 -7.49 -0.13
N ILE A 160 -9.31 -7.92 1.09
CA ILE A 160 -7.99 -8.23 1.63
C ILE A 160 -7.96 -9.74 1.89
N LEU A 161 -7.02 -10.43 1.28
CA LEU A 161 -6.89 -11.87 1.42
C LEU A 161 -5.82 -12.19 2.47
N ILE A 162 -6.19 -12.94 3.50
CA ILE A 162 -5.28 -13.34 4.57
C ILE A 162 -5.13 -14.86 4.56
N ALA A 163 -3.95 -15.36 4.20
CA ALA A 163 -3.62 -16.79 4.22
C ALA A 163 -2.11 -16.99 4.39
N GLN A 164 -1.71 -18.24 4.60
CA GLN A 164 -0.30 -18.64 4.68
C GLN A 164 0.16 -19.39 3.43
N ASP A 165 -0.74 -20.16 2.84
CA ASP A 165 -0.45 -21.01 1.68
C ASP A 165 -0.68 -20.23 0.37
N PRO A 166 0.34 -20.13 -0.52
CA PRO A 166 0.18 -19.55 -1.86
C PRO A 166 -0.93 -20.19 -2.69
N ALA A 167 -1.19 -21.50 -2.51
CA ALA A 167 -2.27 -22.18 -3.22
C ALA A 167 -3.66 -21.63 -2.85
N ALA A 168 -3.87 -21.25 -1.59
CA ALA A 168 -5.10 -20.62 -1.16
C ALA A 168 -5.31 -19.25 -1.84
N PHE A 169 -4.24 -18.44 -1.95
CA PHE A 169 -4.31 -17.18 -2.69
C PHE A 169 -4.61 -17.40 -4.17
N ALA A 170 -3.96 -18.37 -4.80
CA ALA A 170 -4.20 -18.68 -6.21
C ALA A 170 -5.66 -19.06 -6.47
N ALA A 171 -6.26 -19.89 -5.62
CA ALA A 171 -7.67 -20.28 -5.71
C ALA A 171 -8.62 -19.08 -5.51
N ALA A 172 -8.36 -18.22 -4.53
CA ALA A 172 -9.17 -17.04 -4.25
C ALA A 172 -9.06 -15.98 -5.35
N LEU A 173 -7.88 -15.78 -5.94
CA LEU A 173 -7.63 -14.81 -7.00
C LEU A 173 -8.38 -15.12 -8.30
N VAL A 174 -8.84 -16.33 -8.51
CA VAL A 174 -9.76 -16.67 -9.62
C VAL A 174 -11.03 -15.82 -9.55
N HIS A 175 -11.52 -15.52 -8.34
CA HIS A 175 -12.76 -14.78 -8.12
C HIS A 175 -12.57 -13.26 -8.01
N CYS A 176 -11.45 -12.80 -7.45
CA CYS A 176 -11.26 -11.38 -7.13
C CYS A 176 -9.99 -10.75 -7.72
N GLY A 177 -9.17 -11.48 -8.46
CA GLY A 177 -7.88 -10.99 -8.95
C GLY A 177 -7.97 -9.72 -9.81
N SER A 178 -9.02 -9.56 -10.60
CA SER A 178 -9.27 -8.35 -11.41
C SER A 178 -9.49 -7.08 -10.57
N TYR A 179 -9.85 -7.22 -9.30
CA TYR A 179 -10.08 -6.11 -8.38
C TYR A 179 -8.85 -5.69 -7.59
N ARG A 180 -7.69 -6.30 -7.84
CA ARG A 180 -6.43 -6.00 -7.16
C ARG A 180 -6.55 -6.04 -5.62
N PRO A 181 -6.91 -7.20 -5.04
CA PRO A 181 -6.98 -7.37 -3.59
C PRO A 181 -5.61 -7.14 -2.95
N LEU A 182 -5.59 -6.78 -1.67
CA LEU A 182 -4.37 -6.80 -0.87
C LEU A 182 -4.07 -8.24 -0.44
N LEU A 183 -2.86 -8.73 -0.70
CA LEU A 183 -2.43 -10.06 -0.30
C LEU A 183 -1.66 -10.01 1.03
N HIS A 184 -2.11 -10.71 2.05
CA HIS A 184 -1.49 -10.79 3.37
C HIS A 184 -1.25 -12.27 3.78
N ALA A 185 -0.01 -12.75 3.85
CA ALA A 185 1.22 -12.02 3.67
C ALA A 185 2.32 -12.92 3.05
N ALA A 186 3.29 -12.24 2.45
CA ALA A 186 4.56 -12.85 2.10
C ALA A 186 5.47 -12.94 3.34
N THR A 187 6.08 -14.08 3.52
CA THR A 187 7.03 -14.42 4.58
C THR A 187 8.33 -14.94 3.99
N GLU A 188 9.35 -15.20 4.80
CA GLU A 188 10.61 -15.81 4.32
C GLU A 188 10.39 -17.18 3.64
N LYS A 189 9.28 -17.85 3.94
CA LYS A 189 9.00 -19.21 3.41
C LYS A 189 8.32 -19.19 2.03
N ASN A 190 7.57 -18.15 1.70
CA ASN A 190 6.69 -18.14 0.52
C ASN A 190 6.81 -16.87 -0.35
N TYR A 191 7.76 -15.96 -0.07
CA TYR A 191 7.83 -14.65 -0.74
C TYR A 191 7.98 -14.73 -2.26
N THR A 192 8.69 -15.73 -2.77
CA THR A 192 8.90 -15.90 -4.23
C THR A 192 7.58 -16.21 -4.94
N GLU A 193 6.81 -17.18 -4.41
CA GLU A 193 5.51 -17.57 -4.95
C GLU A 193 4.49 -16.44 -4.81
N MET A 194 4.46 -15.80 -3.64
CA MET A 194 3.59 -14.64 -3.38
C MET A 194 3.92 -13.45 -4.28
N SER A 195 5.20 -13.19 -4.56
CA SER A 195 5.62 -12.17 -5.51
C SER A 195 5.17 -12.49 -6.93
N GLY A 196 5.22 -13.76 -7.32
CA GLY A 196 4.70 -14.22 -8.60
C GLY A 196 3.21 -13.93 -8.76
N LEU A 197 2.39 -14.29 -7.75
CA LEU A 197 0.94 -14.02 -7.72
C LEU A 197 0.64 -12.51 -7.71
N ALA A 198 1.33 -11.75 -6.87
CA ALA A 198 1.16 -10.30 -6.79
C ALA A 198 1.45 -9.62 -8.12
N ARG A 199 2.53 -10.01 -8.81
CA ARG A 199 2.89 -9.48 -10.13
C ARG A 199 1.88 -9.87 -11.21
N GLN A 200 1.46 -11.14 -11.24
CA GLN A 200 0.51 -11.65 -12.23
C GLN A 200 -0.83 -10.90 -12.19
N HIS A 201 -1.34 -10.59 -11.00
CA HIS A 201 -2.61 -9.92 -10.79
C HIS A 201 -2.47 -8.41 -10.53
N GLY A 202 -1.24 -7.87 -10.49
CA GLY A 202 -0.97 -6.47 -10.15
C GLY A 202 -1.39 -6.09 -8.74
N CYS A 203 -1.41 -7.05 -7.80
CA CYS A 203 -1.89 -6.88 -6.44
C CYS A 203 -0.82 -6.25 -5.53
N PRO A 204 -1.20 -5.36 -4.59
CA PRO A 204 -0.32 -4.99 -3.49
C PRO A 204 -0.10 -6.17 -2.55
N LEU A 205 1.11 -6.24 -1.97
CA LEU A 205 1.56 -7.37 -1.16
C LEU A 205 2.03 -6.90 0.21
N VAL A 206 1.51 -7.53 1.27
CA VAL A 206 2.03 -7.34 2.63
C VAL A 206 3.22 -8.26 2.84
N ILE A 207 4.30 -7.68 3.35
CA ILE A 207 5.50 -8.40 3.79
C ILE A 207 5.46 -8.50 5.31
N ARG A 208 5.57 -9.72 5.83
CA ARG A 208 5.49 -10.00 7.26
C ARG A 208 6.78 -10.67 7.76
N ALA A 209 7.41 -10.04 8.75
CA ALA A 209 8.55 -10.61 9.47
C ALA A 209 8.59 -10.14 10.92
N THR A 210 9.17 -10.95 11.79
CA THR A 210 9.31 -10.64 13.22
C THR A 210 10.51 -9.75 13.54
N THR A 211 11.42 -9.53 12.58
CA THR A 211 12.61 -8.68 12.74
C THR A 211 12.69 -7.64 11.63
N LEU A 212 13.34 -6.51 11.90
CA LEU A 212 13.55 -5.46 10.89
C LEU A 212 14.46 -5.93 9.77
N GLU A 213 15.49 -6.72 10.09
CA GLU A 213 16.39 -7.31 9.09
C GLU A 213 15.64 -8.27 8.16
N GLY A 214 14.70 -9.06 8.70
CA GLY A 214 13.81 -9.92 7.93
C GLY A 214 12.93 -9.11 6.97
N LEU A 215 12.33 -8.01 7.44
CA LEU A 215 11.56 -7.11 6.58
C LEU A 215 12.42 -6.54 5.44
N VAL A 216 13.63 -6.05 5.76
CA VAL A 216 14.55 -5.50 4.74
C VAL A 216 14.93 -6.54 3.70
N ARG A 217 15.23 -7.79 4.12
CA ARG A 217 15.53 -8.88 3.17
C ARG A 217 14.34 -9.17 2.26
N LEU A 218 13.14 -9.27 2.82
CA LEU A 218 11.92 -9.53 2.06
C LEU A 218 11.58 -8.39 1.09
N VAL A 219 11.72 -7.12 1.52
CA VAL A 219 11.55 -5.96 0.62
C VAL A 219 12.47 -6.09 -0.58
N LYS A 220 13.77 -6.34 -0.36
CA LYS A 220 14.74 -6.52 -1.45
C LYS A 220 14.37 -7.70 -2.35
N GLY A 221 13.98 -8.82 -1.77
CA GLY A 221 13.56 -10.01 -2.52
C GLY A 221 12.33 -9.75 -3.38
N CYS A 222 11.24 -9.25 -2.81
CA CYS A 222 10.01 -8.97 -3.55
C CYS A 222 10.19 -7.87 -4.60
N THR A 223 11.03 -6.85 -4.31
CA THR A 223 11.34 -5.80 -5.30
C THR A 223 12.16 -6.35 -6.46
N ALA A 224 13.11 -7.25 -6.22
CA ALA A 224 13.86 -7.94 -7.26
C ALA A 224 12.95 -8.81 -8.16
N GLU A 225 11.89 -9.39 -7.60
CA GLU A 225 10.84 -10.10 -8.32
C GLU A 225 9.85 -9.17 -9.06
N GLY A 226 10.02 -7.85 -8.96
CA GLY A 226 9.23 -6.85 -9.68
C GLY A 226 7.97 -6.37 -8.95
N VAL A 227 7.77 -6.73 -7.68
CA VAL A 227 6.67 -6.20 -6.86
C VAL A 227 7.08 -4.88 -6.25
N GLN A 228 6.32 -3.83 -6.50
CA GLN A 228 6.63 -2.49 -6.00
C GLN A 228 5.67 -1.99 -4.93
N ASP A 229 4.40 -2.42 -4.97
CA ASP A 229 3.36 -2.00 -4.04
C ASP A 229 3.39 -2.89 -2.79
N LEU A 230 4.29 -2.54 -1.85
CA LEU A 230 4.57 -3.33 -0.65
C LEU A 230 4.08 -2.61 0.60
N LEU A 231 3.43 -3.36 1.50
CA LEU A 231 3.10 -2.95 2.86
C LEU A 231 3.91 -3.77 3.86
N LEU A 232 4.28 -3.17 4.98
CA LEU A 232 5.12 -3.83 5.98
C LEU A 232 4.32 -4.18 7.22
N ASP A 233 4.30 -5.46 7.58
CA ASP A 233 3.76 -5.98 8.83
C ASP A 233 4.92 -6.46 9.73
N PRO A 234 5.25 -5.72 10.81
CA PRO A 234 6.33 -6.11 11.71
C PRO A 234 5.98 -7.29 12.63
N ALA A 235 4.82 -7.94 12.45
CA ALA A 235 4.35 -9.08 13.25
C ALA A 235 4.59 -8.87 14.77
N PRO A 236 4.01 -7.81 15.38
CA PRO A 236 4.30 -7.46 16.77
C PRO A 236 3.70 -8.48 17.74
N ALA A 237 4.35 -8.66 18.89
CA ALA A 237 3.83 -9.50 19.96
C ALA A 237 2.73 -8.79 20.77
N ASP A 238 2.82 -7.46 20.89
CA ASP A 238 1.90 -6.60 21.62
C ASP A 238 1.86 -5.19 21.03
N LEU A 239 0.98 -4.34 21.58
CA LEU A 239 0.79 -2.96 21.12
C LEU A 239 2.07 -2.09 21.29
N GLY A 240 2.80 -2.28 22.37
CA GLY A 240 4.05 -1.53 22.62
C GLY A 240 5.11 -1.87 21.57
N ALA A 241 5.29 -3.16 21.28
CA ALA A 241 6.17 -3.63 20.21
C ALA A 241 5.72 -3.14 18.84
N PHE A 242 4.40 -3.08 18.59
CA PHE A 242 3.86 -2.53 17.35
C PHE A 242 4.26 -1.07 17.14
N VAL A 243 4.02 -0.21 18.14
CA VAL A 243 4.36 1.22 18.07
C VAL A 243 5.86 1.41 17.90
N ALA A 244 6.69 0.71 18.69
CA ALA A 244 8.15 0.81 18.62
C ALA A 244 8.68 0.42 17.22
N ARG A 245 8.27 -0.74 16.69
CA ARG A 245 8.72 -1.23 15.38
C ARG A 245 8.22 -0.36 14.24
N SER A 246 6.95 0.07 14.28
CA SER A 246 6.40 0.96 13.26
C SER A 246 7.13 2.31 13.22
N THR A 247 7.51 2.85 14.39
CA THR A 247 8.32 4.07 14.48
C THR A 247 9.71 3.84 13.87
N GLN A 248 10.38 2.73 14.20
CA GLN A 248 11.68 2.37 13.63
C GLN A 248 11.62 2.21 12.10
N ILE A 249 10.57 1.54 11.58
CA ILE A 249 10.36 1.39 10.14
C ILE A 249 10.26 2.76 9.47
N ARG A 250 9.48 3.69 10.04
CA ARG A 250 9.36 5.05 9.48
C ARG A 250 10.66 5.86 9.55
N GLN A 251 11.49 5.63 10.54
CA GLN A 251 12.80 6.30 10.65
C GLN A 251 13.83 5.76 9.66
N LEU A 252 13.63 4.53 9.17
CA LEU A 252 14.51 3.87 8.19
C LEU A 252 14.08 4.12 6.73
N ALA A 253 12.82 4.53 6.51
CA ALA A 253 12.29 4.86 5.18
C ALA A 253 12.75 6.24 4.73
#